data_0af886f2b0e76fccff14b312ee662206
#
_entry.id   0af886f2b0e76fccff14b312ee662206
#
_cell.length_a   1.000
_cell.length_b   1.000
_cell.length_c   1.000
_cell.angle_alpha   90.00
_cell.angle_beta   90.00
_cell.angle_gamma   90.00
#
_symmetry.space_group_name_H-M   'P 1'
#
loop_
_entity.id
_entity.type
_entity.pdbx_description
1 polymer ?
#
loop_
_entity_poly.entity_id
_entity_poly.type
_entity_poly.pdbx_seq_one_letter_code
_entity_poly.pdbx_strand_id
1 'polypeptide(L)'
;MQIGLIARHDVREVEAWAKTQGMTLIRTVNRMVRVETDLATIEKALHVTWESITQGWHTASEPTLPACIQHVSGLSTQGHLHHMHVYPPGSHSVANVEGFPPIVYNNGLSSPGYTPANILAAYEADVPWDGAGETIGICEWGQDFAQSDLDLFCSLLGLPAITPTVVNVGGYVPSGGIGTEANLDVQWAHGMAPGAAITVYQGAPGTPVNPNSATQAFAAWGLEVTEMLNFIAAQPDPPHILSISYGNMESSFTPGDLQAWELAMQDLGNKGCTVVVSSGDQGAFGDHAPHYPQVAQACAPASCPHALSVGGTTLFANNVTYGPEWAWTNWFGMGASGGGFSQEFTEPSYQFGTVGKRQVPDLAACADPLAPAFFVINGQSAIVGGTSWAAPVVAALLTRVNHARRLAGFHPLGFINPVLYDLQQRHIPICKDITLGNNTFDSVTGYQAQVGYDWVTGWGSPILTAWLNQLAWGAPKP
;
A
#
# COMPACT_ATOMS: atom_id res chain seq x y z
N MET A 1 23.86 -10.04 10.54
CA MET A 1 22.44 -9.65 10.45
C MET A 1 22.34 -8.15 10.53
N GLN A 2 21.38 -7.56 9.86
CA GLN A 2 21.09 -6.13 9.98
C GLN A 2 19.75 -5.93 10.67
N ILE A 3 19.69 -4.98 11.60
CA ILE A 3 18.46 -4.58 12.29
C ILE A 3 18.34 -3.06 12.33
N GLY A 4 17.12 -2.57 12.46
CA GLY A 4 16.78 -1.17 12.67
C GLY A 4 16.41 -0.92 14.12
N LEU A 5 17.11 -0.02 14.78
CA LEU A 5 16.83 0.42 16.15
C LEU A 5 16.08 1.75 16.07
N ILE A 6 14.84 1.79 16.52
CA ILE A 6 14.00 2.98 16.45
C ILE A 6 14.15 3.79 17.73
N ALA A 7 14.66 5.01 17.62
CA ALA A 7 14.89 5.90 18.74
C ALA A 7 13.58 6.36 19.37
N ARG A 8 13.51 6.37 20.70
CA ARG A 8 12.40 6.94 21.48
C ARG A 8 12.41 8.47 21.39
N HIS A 9 13.60 9.07 21.51
CA HIS A 9 13.78 10.52 21.54
C HIS A 9 14.96 10.99 20.69
N ASP A 10 16.17 10.54 20.99
CA ASP A 10 17.41 11.00 20.33
C ASP A 10 18.18 9.82 19.72
N VAL A 11 18.37 9.85 18.42
CA VAL A 11 19.14 8.82 17.68
C VAL A 11 20.58 8.68 18.17
N ARG A 12 21.19 9.77 18.68
CA ARG A 12 22.58 9.75 19.20
C ARG A 12 22.72 8.85 20.44
N GLU A 13 21.66 8.76 21.27
CA GLU A 13 21.64 7.84 22.41
C GLU A 13 21.64 6.39 21.95
N VAL A 14 20.86 6.09 20.89
CA VAL A 14 20.80 4.76 20.27
C VAL A 14 22.12 4.41 19.61
N GLU A 15 22.74 5.34 18.87
CA GLU A 15 24.06 5.14 18.26
C GLU A 15 25.14 4.85 19.32
N ALA A 16 25.13 5.61 20.41
CA ALA A 16 26.06 5.41 21.52
C ALA A 16 25.84 4.03 22.19
N TRP A 17 24.59 3.68 22.46
CA TRP A 17 24.24 2.38 23.02
C TRP A 17 24.68 1.23 22.08
N ALA A 18 24.33 1.27 20.79
CA ALA A 18 24.70 0.25 19.81
C ALA A 18 26.22 0.02 19.77
N LYS A 19 27.01 1.09 19.79
CA LYS A 19 28.48 1.00 19.87
C LYS A 19 28.95 0.29 21.14
N THR A 20 28.34 0.54 22.31
CA THR A 20 28.71 -0.16 23.57
C THR A 20 28.36 -1.64 23.51
N GLN A 21 27.41 -2.05 22.69
CA GLN A 21 27.06 -3.47 22.46
C GLN A 21 27.96 -4.14 21.39
N GLY A 22 28.87 -3.41 20.77
CA GLY A 22 29.75 -3.93 19.71
C GLY A 22 29.10 -4.02 18.33
N MET A 23 27.98 -3.33 18.13
CA MET A 23 27.28 -3.28 16.84
C MET A 23 27.95 -2.27 15.91
N THR A 24 28.01 -2.59 14.62
CA THR A 24 28.55 -1.70 13.58
C THR A 24 27.41 -0.81 13.04
N LEU A 25 27.56 0.50 13.15
CA LEU A 25 26.63 1.45 12.55
C LEU A 25 26.75 1.41 11.03
N ILE A 26 25.61 1.22 10.33
CA ILE A 26 25.53 1.35 8.87
C ILE A 26 25.13 2.78 8.52
N ARG A 27 23.99 3.24 9.06
CA ARG A 27 23.47 4.60 8.83
C ARG A 27 22.39 4.96 9.86
N THR A 28 22.09 6.25 9.92
CA THR A 28 20.97 6.79 10.69
C THR A 28 20.06 7.57 9.76
N VAL A 29 18.75 7.30 9.81
CA VAL A 29 17.73 7.95 8.98
C VAL A 29 16.49 8.21 9.84
N ASN A 30 16.07 9.46 9.96
CA ASN A 30 14.96 9.87 10.82
C ASN A 30 15.14 9.34 12.25
N ARG A 31 14.23 8.49 12.70
CA ARG A 31 14.27 7.82 14.02
C ARG A 31 15.04 6.50 14.01
N MET A 32 15.42 5.98 12.84
CA MET A 32 16.04 4.67 12.70
C MET A 32 17.57 4.74 12.68
N VAL A 33 18.22 3.92 13.50
CA VAL A 33 19.64 3.61 13.46
C VAL A 33 19.79 2.18 12.93
N ARG A 34 20.26 2.03 11.69
CA ARG A 34 20.53 0.72 11.08
C ARG A 34 21.90 0.24 11.50
N VAL A 35 21.97 -0.96 12.03
CA VAL A 35 23.21 -1.58 12.51
C VAL A 35 23.40 -2.97 11.91
N GLU A 36 24.66 -3.39 11.80
CA GLU A 36 25.06 -4.75 11.49
C GLU A 36 25.71 -5.39 12.71
N THR A 37 25.34 -6.65 12.99
CA THR A 37 25.84 -7.39 14.14
C THR A 37 25.61 -8.90 13.96
N ASP A 38 26.12 -9.72 14.88
CA ASP A 38 25.85 -11.17 14.93
C ASP A 38 24.64 -11.48 15.85
N LEU A 39 24.12 -12.72 15.72
CA LEU A 39 22.98 -13.18 16.51
C LEU A 39 23.25 -13.19 18.00
N ALA A 40 24.47 -13.62 18.43
CA ALA A 40 24.83 -13.70 19.85
C ALA A 40 24.88 -12.32 20.51
N THR A 41 25.29 -11.31 19.77
CA THR A 41 25.25 -9.91 20.22
C THR A 41 23.82 -9.43 20.42
N ILE A 42 22.90 -9.76 19.49
CA ILE A 42 21.48 -9.42 19.61
C ILE A 42 20.84 -10.13 20.81
N GLU A 43 21.07 -11.45 20.95
CA GLU A 43 20.59 -12.23 22.10
C GLU A 43 20.97 -11.61 23.43
N LYS A 44 22.23 -11.23 23.55
CA LYS A 44 22.76 -10.60 24.76
C LYS A 44 22.23 -9.18 24.98
N ALA A 45 22.17 -8.37 23.92
CA ALA A 45 21.83 -6.96 24.02
C ALA A 45 20.34 -6.71 24.24
N LEU A 46 19.48 -7.58 23.67
CA LEU A 46 18.02 -7.46 23.70
C LEU A 46 17.35 -8.56 24.53
N HIS A 47 18.12 -9.48 25.12
CA HIS A 47 17.62 -10.62 25.91
C HIS A 47 16.60 -11.48 25.16
N VAL A 48 16.83 -11.73 23.88
CA VAL A 48 15.98 -12.58 23.04
C VAL A 48 16.62 -13.95 22.84
N THR A 49 15.80 -14.93 22.45
CA THR A 49 16.24 -16.24 21.94
C THR A 49 15.69 -16.42 20.53
N TRP A 50 16.35 -17.24 19.73
CA TRP A 50 15.96 -17.49 18.34
C TRP A 50 15.33 -18.86 18.19
N GLU A 51 14.27 -18.92 17.37
CA GLU A 51 13.69 -20.16 16.91
C GLU A 51 13.89 -20.32 15.41
N SER A 52 14.24 -21.54 14.99
CA SER A 52 14.30 -21.89 13.59
C SER A 52 12.88 -22.21 13.11
N ILE A 53 12.48 -21.57 12.02
CA ILE A 53 11.22 -21.79 11.33
C ILE A 53 11.48 -22.35 9.91
N THR A 54 10.45 -22.82 9.25
CA THR A 54 10.57 -23.53 7.96
C THR A 54 11.31 -22.73 6.89
N GLN A 55 11.30 -21.42 6.95
CA GLN A 55 11.94 -20.53 5.97
C GLN A 55 12.83 -19.45 6.60
N GLY A 56 13.35 -19.66 7.81
CA GLY A 56 14.22 -18.66 8.43
C GLY A 56 14.30 -18.73 9.95
N TRP A 57 14.38 -17.57 10.58
CA TRP A 57 14.55 -17.39 12.02
C TRP A 57 13.64 -16.26 12.49
N HIS A 58 13.09 -16.39 13.68
CA HIS A 58 12.48 -15.29 14.41
C HIS A 58 12.83 -15.35 15.88
N THR A 59 12.60 -14.27 16.61
CA THR A 59 12.80 -14.26 18.06
C THR A 59 11.66 -15.00 18.76
N ALA A 60 12.00 -15.94 19.62
CA ALA A 60 11.07 -16.73 20.43
C ALA A 60 10.43 -15.93 21.58
N SER A 61 10.93 -14.74 21.85
CA SER A 61 10.47 -13.86 22.93
C SER A 61 10.54 -12.40 22.53
N GLU A 62 9.70 -11.58 23.13
CA GLU A 62 9.77 -10.14 22.98
C GLU A 62 11.10 -9.57 23.48
N PRO A 63 11.72 -8.62 22.74
CA PRO A 63 12.98 -8.04 23.13
C PRO A 63 12.84 -7.15 24.37
N THR A 64 13.82 -7.22 25.25
CA THR A 64 13.95 -6.25 26.36
C THR A 64 14.68 -5.01 25.83
N LEU A 65 13.94 -3.93 25.66
CA LEU A 65 14.45 -2.70 25.05
C LEU A 65 15.10 -1.77 26.11
N PRO A 66 16.31 -1.23 25.84
CA PRO A 66 16.88 -0.16 26.64
C PRO A 66 16.03 1.12 26.50
N ALA A 67 16.12 2.02 27.47
CA ALA A 67 15.26 3.20 27.57
C ALA A 67 15.33 4.13 26.33
N CYS A 68 16.44 4.15 25.61
CA CYS A 68 16.62 4.96 24.39
C CYS A 68 15.95 4.36 23.14
N ILE A 69 15.61 3.06 23.14
CA ILE A 69 15.03 2.36 22.00
C ILE A 69 13.53 2.20 22.21
N GLN A 70 12.75 2.55 21.22
CA GLN A 70 11.30 2.42 21.22
C GLN A 70 10.86 1.09 20.60
N HIS A 71 11.42 0.74 19.44
CA HIS A 71 11.14 -0.49 18.71
C HIS A 71 12.41 -1.02 18.04
N VAL A 72 12.41 -2.30 17.67
CA VAL A 72 13.45 -2.94 16.88
C VAL A 72 12.79 -3.60 15.68
N SER A 73 13.29 -3.30 14.48
CA SER A 73 12.85 -3.87 13.21
C SER A 73 13.90 -4.85 12.68
N GLY A 74 13.44 -5.89 11.97
CA GLY A 74 14.31 -6.88 11.34
C GLY A 74 14.67 -8.07 12.22
N LEU A 75 13.93 -8.33 13.29
CA LEU A 75 14.14 -9.50 14.17
C LEU A 75 13.46 -10.78 13.64
N SER A 76 12.79 -10.73 12.50
CA SER A 76 12.25 -11.91 11.81
C SER A 76 12.69 -11.91 10.37
N THR A 77 13.00 -13.10 9.86
CA THR A 77 13.29 -13.31 8.44
C THR A 77 12.13 -13.97 7.71
N GLN A 78 10.99 -14.12 8.38
CA GLN A 78 9.81 -14.82 7.89
C GLN A 78 8.98 -13.97 6.94
N GLY A 79 8.92 -12.65 7.16
CA GLY A 79 8.08 -11.77 6.37
C GLY A 79 8.65 -11.57 4.96
N HIS A 80 7.83 -11.83 3.95
CA HIS A 80 8.06 -11.42 2.57
C HIS A 80 6.98 -10.42 2.19
N LEU A 81 7.36 -9.34 1.52
CA LEU A 81 6.38 -8.50 0.85
C LEU A 81 5.99 -9.16 -0.46
N HIS A 82 4.71 -9.19 -0.73
CA HIS A 82 4.16 -9.60 -2.01
C HIS A 82 3.58 -8.38 -2.72
N HIS A 83 3.67 -8.40 -4.04
CA HIS A 83 2.93 -7.48 -4.87
C HIS A 83 1.44 -7.80 -4.75
N MET A 84 0.63 -6.77 -4.65
CA MET A 84 -0.81 -6.91 -4.57
C MET A 84 -1.43 -6.77 -5.96
N HIS A 85 -0.97 -7.60 -6.92
CA HIS A 85 -1.53 -7.67 -8.26
C HIS A 85 -1.76 -9.11 -8.73
N VAL A 86 -2.77 -9.30 -9.56
CA VAL A 86 -3.18 -10.59 -10.10
C VAL A 86 -3.38 -10.48 -11.61
N TYR A 87 -2.80 -11.40 -12.36
CA TYR A 87 -3.07 -11.53 -13.79
C TYR A 87 -4.34 -12.35 -14.02
N PRO A 88 -5.24 -11.89 -14.90
CA PRO A 88 -6.35 -12.74 -15.32
C PRO A 88 -5.83 -13.99 -16.05
N PRO A 89 -6.43 -15.18 -15.85
CA PRO A 89 -6.01 -16.41 -16.51
C PRO A 89 -6.29 -16.31 -18.01
N GLY A 90 -5.23 -16.28 -18.80
CA GLY A 90 -5.29 -16.20 -20.28
C GLY A 90 -5.68 -14.81 -20.79
N SER A 91 -5.73 -14.68 -22.12
CA SER A 91 -6.09 -13.42 -22.81
C SER A 91 -7.60 -13.14 -22.84
N HIS A 92 -8.38 -13.75 -21.96
CA HIS A 92 -9.84 -13.69 -22.02
C HIS A 92 -10.38 -12.64 -21.05
N SER A 93 -10.81 -11.52 -21.61
CA SER A 93 -11.73 -10.64 -20.87
C SER A 93 -13.02 -11.41 -20.59
N VAL A 94 -13.46 -11.39 -19.34
CA VAL A 94 -14.75 -11.96 -18.92
C VAL A 94 -15.92 -11.03 -19.27
N ALA A 95 -15.82 -10.31 -20.37
CA ALA A 95 -16.83 -9.34 -20.81
C ALA A 95 -18.26 -9.92 -20.92
N ASN A 96 -18.42 -11.25 -20.88
CA ASN A 96 -19.72 -11.92 -21.00
C ASN A 96 -19.80 -13.20 -20.14
N VAL A 97 -19.48 -13.13 -18.87
CA VAL A 97 -19.74 -14.25 -17.94
C VAL A 97 -21.23 -14.25 -17.58
N GLU A 98 -21.88 -15.40 -17.78
CA GLU A 98 -23.29 -15.58 -17.43
C GLU A 98 -23.53 -15.29 -15.93
N GLY A 99 -24.49 -14.43 -15.63
CA GLY A 99 -24.79 -13.99 -14.25
C GLY A 99 -24.08 -12.72 -13.80
N PHE A 100 -23.17 -12.16 -14.62
CA PHE A 100 -22.52 -10.88 -14.33
C PHE A 100 -23.00 -9.77 -15.27
N PRO A 101 -23.03 -8.52 -14.79
CA PRO A 101 -23.28 -7.36 -15.66
C PRO A 101 -22.22 -7.30 -16.78
N PRO A 102 -22.61 -6.93 -18.02
CA PRO A 102 -21.65 -6.86 -19.11
C PRO A 102 -20.66 -5.71 -18.89
N ILE A 103 -19.37 -6.00 -19.09
CA ILE A 103 -18.31 -4.99 -19.10
C ILE A 103 -18.02 -4.62 -20.55
N VAL A 104 -18.08 -3.35 -20.87
CA VAL A 104 -17.85 -2.84 -22.23
C VAL A 104 -16.57 -2.01 -22.25
N TYR A 105 -15.52 -2.56 -22.86
CA TYR A 105 -14.26 -1.86 -23.12
C TYR A 105 -14.31 -1.27 -24.54
N ASN A 106 -14.66 -0.01 -24.68
CA ASN A 106 -14.67 0.66 -25.98
C ASN A 106 -13.53 1.69 -26.06
N ASN A 107 -12.31 1.22 -25.90
CA ASN A 107 -11.13 2.06 -25.85
C ASN A 107 -10.28 2.01 -27.12
N GLY A 108 -10.68 1.20 -28.12
CA GLY A 108 -9.95 1.04 -29.38
C GLY A 108 -8.59 0.35 -29.22
N LEU A 109 -8.28 -0.17 -28.04
CA LEU A 109 -7.01 -0.85 -27.75
C LEU A 109 -7.09 -2.34 -28.12
N SER A 110 -5.93 -2.94 -28.36
CA SER A 110 -5.80 -4.35 -28.70
C SER A 110 -6.04 -5.29 -27.52
N SER A 111 -5.91 -4.79 -26.27
CA SER A 111 -6.19 -5.53 -25.04
C SER A 111 -7.41 -4.98 -24.34
N PRO A 112 -8.36 -5.82 -23.92
CA PRO A 112 -9.52 -5.39 -23.16
C PRO A 112 -9.11 -5.06 -21.73
N GLY A 113 -9.38 -3.84 -21.26
CA GLY A 113 -9.10 -3.39 -19.90
C GLY A 113 -9.56 -1.96 -19.73
N TYR A 114 -9.82 -1.55 -18.49
CA TYR A 114 -10.13 -0.17 -18.18
C TYR A 114 -8.91 0.72 -18.41
N THR A 115 -9.16 1.90 -18.96
CA THR A 115 -8.19 2.98 -19.06
C THR A 115 -8.42 3.99 -17.92
N PRO A 116 -7.45 4.85 -17.60
CA PRO A 116 -7.65 5.94 -16.65
C PRO A 116 -8.89 6.78 -16.94
N ALA A 117 -9.19 7.05 -18.21
CA ALA A 117 -10.38 7.80 -18.59
C ALA A 117 -11.69 7.10 -18.20
N ASN A 118 -11.75 5.76 -18.30
CA ASN A 118 -12.91 4.99 -17.86
C ASN A 118 -13.12 5.11 -16.35
N ILE A 119 -12.04 5.02 -15.58
CA ILE A 119 -12.10 5.08 -14.12
C ILE A 119 -12.38 6.50 -13.61
N LEU A 120 -11.80 7.52 -14.26
CA LEU A 120 -12.14 8.92 -13.97
C LEU A 120 -13.64 9.18 -14.17
N ALA A 121 -14.22 8.68 -15.27
CA ALA A 121 -15.65 8.79 -15.52
C ALA A 121 -16.49 8.04 -14.47
N ALA A 122 -16.09 6.82 -14.10
CA ALA A 122 -16.80 5.99 -13.12
C ALA A 122 -16.81 6.61 -11.71
N TYR A 123 -15.71 7.23 -11.27
CA TYR A 123 -15.60 7.85 -9.95
C TYR A 123 -15.90 9.35 -9.95
N GLU A 124 -16.61 9.84 -10.97
CA GLU A 124 -17.04 11.22 -11.11
C GLU A 124 -15.86 12.22 -11.08
N ALA A 125 -14.75 11.81 -11.69
CA ALA A 125 -13.49 12.55 -11.66
C ALA A 125 -13.23 13.36 -12.94
N ASP A 126 -14.24 13.59 -13.78
CA ASP A 126 -14.17 14.52 -14.90
C ASP A 126 -14.24 15.98 -14.39
N VAL A 127 -13.14 16.41 -13.83
CA VAL A 127 -12.96 17.70 -13.17
C VAL A 127 -11.65 18.34 -13.65
N PRO A 128 -11.54 19.69 -13.61
CA PRO A 128 -10.39 20.40 -14.19
C PRO A 128 -9.07 20.23 -13.39
N TRP A 129 -9.14 19.67 -12.19
CA TRP A 129 -7.97 19.47 -11.34
C TRP A 129 -7.29 18.14 -11.70
N ASP A 130 -6.13 18.21 -12.30
CA ASP A 130 -5.35 17.07 -12.82
C ASP A 130 -4.14 16.69 -11.96
N GLY A 131 -4.02 17.29 -10.77
CA GLY A 131 -2.87 17.09 -9.88
C GLY A 131 -1.72 18.09 -10.08
N ALA A 132 -1.86 19.09 -10.95
CA ALA A 132 -0.78 20.05 -11.21
C ALA A 132 -0.30 20.74 -9.92
N GLY A 133 1.03 20.74 -9.72
CA GLY A 133 1.69 21.30 -8.53
C GLY A 133 1.64 20.42 -7.29
N GLU A 134 1.13 19.19 -7.42
CA GLU A 134 1.14 18.16 -6.38
C GLU A 134 2.19 17.08 -6.68
N THR A 135 2.49 16.26 -5.66
CA THR A 135 3.51 15.21 -5.74
C THR A 135 2.94 13.87 -5.27
N ILE A 136 3.21 12.82 -6.05
CA ILE A 136 2.92 11.42 -5.68
C ILE A 136 4.24 10.68 -5.53
N GLY A 137 4.47 10.09 -4.36
CA GLY A 137 5.53 9.11 -4.13
C GLY A 137 5.00 7.70 -4.36
N ILE A 138 5.81 6.85 -4.98
CA ILE A 138 5.51 5.44 -5.21
C ILE A 138 6.65 4.63 -4.59
N CYS A 139 6.32 3.69 -3.70
CA CYS A 139 7.30 2.82 -3.07
C CYS A 139 7.42 1.50 -3.81
N GLU A 140 8.64 1.16 -4.25
CA GLU A 140 8.97 -0.05 -4.97
C GLU A 140 10.11 -0.81 -4.30
N TRP A 141 10.01 -2.14 -4.24
CA TRP A 141 11.08 -3.00 -3.71
C TRP A 141 11.47 -4.08 -4.70
N GLY A 142 12.74 -4.03 -5.13
CA GLY A 142 13.32 -5.05 -6.02
C GLY A 142 12.80 -5.05 -7.45
N GLN A 143 12.08 -4.01 -7.84
CA GLN A 143 11.57 -3.83 -9.20
C GLN A 143 11.84 -2.43 -9.71
N ASP A 144 12.11 -2.33 -11.02
CA ASP A 144 12.33 -1.08 -11.71
C ASP A 144 11.16 -0.84 -12.69
N PHE A 145 10.71 0.41 -12.86
CA PHE A 145 9.79 0.74 -13.94
C PHE A 145 10.57 1.03 -15.22
N ALA A 146 9.94 0.84 -16.38
CA ALA A 146 10.54 1.16 -17.67
C ALA A 146 9.96 2.48 -18.21
N GLN A 147 10.82 3.49 -18.39
CA GLN A 147 10.40 4.75 -19.01
C GLN A 147 9.77 4.52 -20.39
N SER A 148 10.31 3.59 -21.19
CA SER A 148 9.78 3.25 -22.52
C SER A 148 8.36 2.70 -22.48
N ASP A 149 8.00 1.95 -21.43
CA ASP A 149 6.65 1.42 -21.24
C ASP A 149 5.69 2.53 -20.82
N LEU A 150 6.13 3.45 -19.96
CA LEU A 150 5.37 4.63 -19.59
C LEU A 150 5.13 5.55 -20.80
N ASP A 151 6.15 5.78 -21.63
CA ASP A 151 6.04 6.58 -22.85
C ASP A 151 5.05 5.97 -23.85
N LEU A 152 5.07 4.63 -23.99
CA LEU A 152 4.13 3.90 -24.84
C LEU A 152 2.70 3.98 -24.27
N PHE A 153 2.53 3.81 -22.95
CA PHE A 153 1.25 3.97 -22.28
C PHE A 153 0.65 5.36 -22.50
N CYS A 154 1.45 6.40 -22.29
CA CYS A 154 1.05 7.79 -22.56
C CYS A 154 0.66 8.01 -24.02
N SER A 155 1.45 7.49 -24.95
CA SER A 155 1.18 7.60 -26.39
C SER A 155 -0.10 6.93 -26.81
N LEU A 156 -0.37 5.70 -26.31
CA LEU A 156 -1.57 4.94 -26.62
C LEU A 156 -2.86 5.60 -26.07
N LEU A 157 -2.75 6.28 -24.92
CA LEU A 157 -3.90 6.88 -24.24
C LEU A 157 -4.03 8.40 -24.45
N GLY A 158 -3.10 9.01 -25.21
CA GLY A 158 -3.12 10.46 -25.44
C GLY A 158 -2.82 11.29 -24.19
N LEU A 159 -2.06 10.72 -23.25
CA LEU A 159 -1.63 11.40 -22.02
C LEU A 159 -0.37 12.22 -22.27
N PRO A 160 -0.12 13.29 -21.50
CA PRO A 160 1.15 14.02 -21.57
C PRO A 160 2.31 13.12 -21.16
N ALA A 161 3.46 13.28 -21.81
CA ALA A 161 4.67 12.58 -21.42
C ALA A 161 5.18 13.09 -20.06
N ILE A 162 5.73 12.17 -19.25
CA ILE A 162 6.34 12.48 -17.96
C ILE A 162 7.63 11.66 -17.78
N THR A 163 8.59 12.21 -17.06
CA THR A 163 9.76 11.48 -16.57
C THR A 163 9.75 11.52 -15.02
N PRO A 164 9.35 10.45 -14.35
CA PRO A 164 9.38 10.36 -12.90
C PRO A 164 10.79 10.54 -12.35
N THR A 165 10.89 11.16 -11.16
CA THR A 165 12.15 11.17 -10.42
C THR A 165 12.33 9.80 -9.76
N VAL A 166 13.51 9.18 -9.93
CA VAL A 166 13.84 7.91 -9.27
C VAL A 166 14.82 8.17 -8.14
N VAL A 167 14.49 7.66 -6.96
CA VAL A 167 15.30 7.78 -5.74
C VAL A 167 15.61 6.39 -5.20
N ASN A 168 16.88 5.99 -5.24
CA ASN A 168 17.33 4.72 -4.68
C ASN A 168 17.54 4.85 -3.17
N VAL A 169 16.72 4.15 -2.41
CA VAL A 169 16.76 4.16 -0.95
C VAL A 169 17.66 3.04 -0.45
N GLY A 170 18.33 3.29 0.66
CA GLY A 170 19.10 2.24 1.29
C GLY A 170 20.36 1.81 0.57
N GLY A 171 20.80 2.54 -0.45
CA GLY A 171 21.90 2.12 -1.31
C GLY A 171 21.51 1.02 -2.30
N TYR A 172 20.21 0.88 -2.56
CA TYR A 172 19.71 -0.01 -3.60
C TYR A 172 20.34 0.32 -4.95
N VAL A 173 20.77 -0.73 -5.64
CA VAL A 173 21.28 -0.65 -7.02
C VAL A 173 20.27 -1.37 -7.91
N PRO A 174 19.63 -0.66 -8.85
CA PRO A 174 18.68 -1.26 -9.77
C PRO A 174 19.28 -2.47 -10.48
N SER A 175 18.53 -3.56 -10.53
CA SER A 175 18.94 -4.80 -11.19
C SER A 175 18.70 -4.76 -12.71
N GLY A 176 17.96 -3.75 -13.19
CA GLY A 176 17.45 -3.67 -14.55
C GLY A 176 16.28 -4.63 -14.82
N GLY A 177 15.74 -5.23 -13.78
CA GLY A 177 14.55 -6.09 -13.85
C GLY A 177 13.29 -5.25 -13.92
N ILE A 178 12.71 -5.10 -15.12
CA ILE A 178 11.43 -4.42 -15.30
C ILE A 178 10.33 -5.20 -14.57
N GLY A 179 9.70 -4.54 -13.61
CA GLY A 179 8.66 -5.13 -12.79
C GLY A 179 7.25 -4.76 -13.24
N THR A 180 6.34 -5.70 -13.10
CA THR A 180 4.91 -5.46 -13.33
C THR A 180 4.38 -4.39 -12.40
N GLU A 181 4.70 -4.51 -11.11
CA GLU A 181 4.20 -3.60 -10.07
C GLU A 181 4.61 -2.17 -10.34
N ALA A 182 5.92 -1.93 -10.52
CA ALA A 182 6.45 -0.59 -10.75
C ALA A 182 5.85 0.08 -12.00
N ASN A 183 5.62 -0.69 -13.08
CA ASN A 183 4.97 -0.17 -14.28
C ASN A 183 3.49 0.12 -14.06
N LEU A 184 2.76 -0.75 -13.36
CA LEU A 184 1.36 -0.57 -13.03
C LEU A 184 1.15 0.72 -12.22
N ASP A 185 1.87 0.85 -11.12
CA ASP A 185 1.72 1.96 -10.18
C ASP A 185 2.03 3.32 -10.83
N VAL A 186 3.17 3.41 -11.53
CA VAL A 186 3.58 4.65 -12.20
C VAL A 186 2.61 5.05 -13.32
N GLN A 187 2.18 4.10 -14.15
CA GLN A 187 1.28 4.36 -15.26
C GLN A 187 -0.10 4.80 -14.76
N TRP A 188 -0.64 4.14 -13.74
CA TRP A 188 -1.96 4.47 -13.22
C TRP A 188 -1.97 5.75 -12.38
N ALA A 189 -0.95 5.98 -11.56
CA ALA A 189 -0.82 7.25 -10.85
C ALA A 189 -0.76 8.44 -11.83
N HIS A 190 0.06 8.32 -12.89
CA HIS A 190 0.15 9.35 -13.93
C HIS A 190 -1.14 9.45 -14.74
N GLY A 191 -1.70 8.34 -15.20
CA GLY A 191 -2.91 8.33 -16.02
C GLY A 191 -4.12 8.96 -15.33
N MET A 192 -4.22 8.79 -14.01
CA MET A 192 -5.30 9.34 -13.20
C MET A 192 -5.04 10.78 -12.74
N ALA A 193 -3.77 11.22 -12.60
CA ALA A 193 -3.40 12.59 -12.20
C ALA A 193 -2.24 13.11 -13.05
N PRO A 194 -2.47 13.39 -14.36
CA PRO A 194 -1.38 13.65 -15.32
C PRO A 194 -0.62 14.94 -15.08
N GLY A 195 -1.12 15.86 -14.27
CA GLY A 195 -0.42 17.09 -13.89
C GLY A 195 0.49 16.95 -12.67
N ALA A 196 0.43 15.83 -11.95
CA ALA A 196 1.24 15.61 -10.77
C ALA A 196 2.69 15.24 -11.10
N ALA A 197 3.63 15.66 -10.26
CA ALA A 197 4.99 15.12 -10.29
C ALA A 197 5.02 13.76 -9.59
N ILE A 198 5.77 12.80 -10.15
CA ILE A 198 5.92 11.45 -9.57
C ILE A 198 7.36 11.24 -9.14
N THR A 199 7.53 10.72 -7.92
CA THR A 199 8.81 10.22 -7.41
C THR A 199 8.69 8.73 -7.10
N VAL A 200 9.50 7.90 -7.75
CA VAL A 200 9.59 6.46 -7.48
C VAL A 200 10.73 6.23 -6.49
N TYR A 201 10.39 5.79 -5.31
CA TYR A 201 11.34 5.39 -4.28
C TYR A 201 11.61 3.89 -4.42
N GLN A 202 12.83 3.54 -4.84
CA GLN A 202 13.23 2.16 -5.06
C GLN A 202 14.11 1.66 -3.90
N GLY A 203 13.72 0.55 -3.30
CA GLY A 203 14.42 -0.12 -2.20
C GLY A 203 14.87 -1.52 -2.57
N ALA A 204 15.80 -2.06 -1.79
CA ALA A 204 16.21 -3.43 -1.94
C ALA A 204 15.05 -4.38 -1.59
N PRO A 205 14.90 -5.50 -2.31
CA PRO A 205 14.05 -6.58 -1.83
C PRO A 205 14.69 -7.15 -0.55
N GLY A 206 13.87 -7.55 0.41
CA GLY A 206 14.37 -8.31 1.54
C GLY A 206 15.11 -9.56 1.04
N THR A 207 16.27 -9.84 1.61
CA THR A 207 17.04 -11.03 1.22
C THR A 207 16.53 -12.26 1.97
N PRO A 208 16.12 -13.34 1.27
CA PRO A 208 15.82 -14.61 1.91
C PRO A 208 17.06 -15.09 2.69
N VAL A 209 16.85 -15.51 3.92
CA VAL A 209 17.94 -16.05 4.74
C VAL A 209 18.35 -17.41 4.19
N ASN A 210 19.62 -17.56 3.81
CA ASN A 210 20.21 -18.88 3.72
C ASN A 210 20.85 -19.22 5.08
N PRO A 211 20.24 -20.09 5.90
CA PRO A 211 20.72 -20.39 7.25
C PRO A 211 22.12 -21.06 7.25
N ASN A 212 22.59 -21.48 6.07
CA ASN A 212 23.89 -22.14 5.90
C ASN A 212 25.00 -21.20 5.42
N SER A 213 24.73 -19.91 5.22
CA SER A 213 25.73 -18.93 4.77
C SER A 213 26.14 -18.00 5.90
N ALA A 214 27.34 -18.21 6.44
CA ALA A 214 27.91 -17.37 7.47
C ALA A 214 28.39 -15.98 6.98
N THR A 215 28.27 -15.68 5.69
CA THR A 215 28.87 -14.50 5.04
C THR A 215 27.90 -13.53 4.39
N GLN A 216 26.60 -13.80 4.40
CA GLN A 216 25.60 -12.91 3.80
C GLN A 216 25.01 -11.97 4.85
N ALA A 217 25.15 -10.66 4.63
CA ALA A 217 24.41 -9.66 5.40
C ALA A 217 22.91 -9.76 5.03
N PHE A 218 22.09 -10.10 6.01
CA PHE A 218 20.65 -10.25 5.81
C PHE A 218 19.95 -8.97 6.22
N ALA A 219 19.08 -8.49 5.36
CA ALA A 219 18.10 -7.47 5.69
C ALA A 219 16.70 -8.07 5.49
N ALA A 220 15.94 -8.18 6.56
CA ALA A 220 14.56 -8.66 6.52
C ALA A 220 13.66 -7.64 5.80
N TRP A 221 12.61 -8.11 5.16
CA TRP A 221 11.62 -7.24 4.53
C TRP A 221 11.07 -6.16 5.48
N GLY A 222 10.83 -6.52 6.74
CA GLY A 222 10.41 -5.57 7.76
C GLY A 222 11.37 -4.38 7.90
N LEU A 223 12.67 -4.64 7.85
CA LEU A 223 13.70 -3.60 7.90
C LEU A 223 13.71 -2.73 6.63
N GLU A 224 13.54 -3.32 5.44
CA GLU A 224 13.55 -2.56 4.18
C GLU A 224 12.35 -1.61 4.07
N VAL A 225 11.17 -2.02 4.54
CA VAL A 225 10.00 -1.14 4.65
C VAL A 225 10.25 -0.03 5.68
N THR A 226 10.79 -0.39 6.84
CA THR A 226 11.14 0.58 7.90
C THR A 226 12.09 1.63 7.37
N GLU A 227 13.11 1.23 6.61
CA GLU A 227 14.08 2.15 6.03
C GLU A 227 13.45 3.08 4.98
N MET A 228 12.65 2.53 4.08
CA MET A 228 11.95 3.29 3.05
C MET A 228 11.08 4.39 3.67
N LEU A 229 10.21 4.03 4.60
CA LEU A 229 9.31 4.98 5.25
C LEU A 229 10.06 6.05 6.04
N ASN A 230 11.10 5.67 6.79
CA ASN A 230 11.92 6.64 7.53
C ASN A 230 12.74 7.55 6.60
N PHE A 231 13.22 7.04 5.45
CA PHE A 231 13.91 7.85 4.45
C PHE A 231 13.00 8.93 3.89
N ILE A 232 11.76 8.57 3.53
CA ILE A 232 10.78 9.52 3.01
C ILE A 232 10.36 10.51 4.10
N ALA A 233 10.09 10.03 5.32
CA ALA A 233 9.74 10.85 6.45
C ALA A 233 10.86 11.82 6.89
N ALA A 234 12.13 11.50 6.60
CA ALA A 234 13.26 12.40 6.87
C ALA A 234 13.34 13.61 5.93
N GLN A 235 12.67 13.55 4.77
CA GLN A 235 12.71 14.64 3.81
C GLN A 235 12.06 15.90 4.38
N PRO A 236 12.61 17.10 4.12
CA PRO A 236 11.98 18.35 4.54
C PRO A 236 10.58 18.54 3.94
N ASP A 237 10.41 18.09 2.71
CA ASP A 237 9.19 18.18 1.91
C ASP A 237 8.91 16.80 1.28
N PRO A 238 8.27 15.89 2.00
CA PRO A 238 7.91 14.58 1.47
C PRO A 238 6.79 14.72 0.43
N PRO A 239 6.51 13.68 -0.40
CA PRO A 239 5.40 13.73 -1.33
C PRO A 239 4.07 13.97 -0.58
N HIS A 240 3.14 14.70 -1.20
CA HIS A 240 1.83 14.96 -0.60
C HIS A 240 0.98 13.68 -0.47
N ILE A 241 1.17 12.73 -1.38
CA ILE A 241 0.56 11.40 -1.36
C ILE A 241 1.65 10.36 -1.56
N LEU A 242 1.65 9.32 -0.76
CA LEU A 242 2.53 8.16 -0.89
C LEU A 242 1.69 6.92 -1.17
N SER A 243 1.97 6.20 -2.27
CA SER A 243 1.31 4.95 -2.65
C SER A 243 2.22 3.76 -2.37
N ILE A 244 1.65 2.72 -1.75
CA ILE A 244 2.33 1.46 -1.41
C ILE A 244 1.45 0.31 -1.85
N SER A 245 1.90 -0.44 -2.86
CA SER A 245 1.20 -1.58 -3.43
C SER A 245 1.78 -2.93 -2.98
N TYR A 246 2.34 -2.97 -1.80
CA TYR A 246 3.00 -4.13 -1.22
C TYR A 246 2.49 -4.44 0.18
N GLY A 247 2.41 -5.71 0.51
CA GLY A 247 2.05 -6.14 1.84
C GLY A 247 2.15 -7.65 2.02
N ASN A 248 1.85 -8.09 3.22
CA ASN A 248 1.60 -9.48 3.56
C ASN A 248 0.77 -9.53 4.84
N MET A 249 0.30 -10.73 5.21
CA MET A 249 -0.41 -10.90 6.48
C MET A 249 0.42 -10.36 7.66
N GLU A 250 -0.27 -9.75 8.59
CA GLU A 250 0.34 -9.04 9.72
C GLU A 250 1.27 -9.94 10.55
N SER A 251 0.88 -11.21 10.74
CA SER A 251 1.68 -12.19 11.48
C SER A 251 3.01 -12.59 10.81
N SER A 252 3.25 -12.16 9.57
CA SER A 252 4.55 -12.35 8.89
C SER A 252 5.64 -11.40 9.42
N PHE A 253 5.26 -10.37 10.17
CA PHE A 253 6.17 -9.34 10.68
C PHE A 253 6.19 -9.33 12.21
N THR A 254 7.25 -8.77 12.77
CA THR A 254 7.31 -8.59 14.22
C THR A 254 6.47 -7.39 14.67
N PRO A 255 5.98 -7.37 15.91
CA PRO A 255 5.36 -6.17 16.47
C PRO A 255 6.26 -4.93 16.33
N GLY A 256 7.58 -5.11 16.47
CA GLY A 256 8.56 -4.03 16.29
C GLY A 256 8.60 -3.47 14.89
N ASP A 257 8.45 -4.30 13.83
CA ASP A 257 8.35 -3.85 12.44
C ASP A 257 7.08 -3.01 12.26
N LEU A 258 5.93 -3.54 12.69
CA LEU A 258 4.62 -2.91 12.54
C LEU A 258 4.57 -1.55 13.26
N GLN A 259 5.08 -1.49 14.49
CA GLN A 259 5.14 -0.24 15.26
C GLN A 259 6.11 0.78 14.65
N ALA A 260 7.22 0.33 14.06
CA ALA A 260 8.18 1.21 13.38
C ALA A 260 7.56 1.84 12.12
N TRP A 261 6.77 1.07 11.36
CA TRP A 261 6.05 1.57 10.18
C TRP A 261 4.97 2.57 10.57
N GLU A 262 4.20 2.25 11.60
CA GLU A 262 3.16 3.15 12.12
C GLU A 262 3.73 4.50 12.54
N LEU A 263 4.87 4.52 13.26
CA LEU A 263 5.54 5.76 13.65
C LEU A 263 6.01 6.58 12.44
N ALA A 264 6.57 5.93 11.43
CA ALA A 264 7.02 6.60 10.22
C ALA A 264 5.84 7.19 9.42
N MET A 265 4.72 6.46 9.34
CA MET A 265 3.49 6.94 8.70
C MET A 265 2.86 8.10 9.49
N GLN A 266 2.93 8.07 10.83
CA GLN A 266 2.52 9.19 11.66
C GLN A 266 3.37 10.44 11.39
N ASP A 267 4.70 10.28 11.29
CA ASP A 267 5.61 11.38 10.95
C ASP A 267 5.30 11.96 9.55
N LEU A 268 4.96 11.11 8.58
CA LEU A 268 4.53 11.52 7.24
C LEU A 268 3.20 12.28 7.29
N GLY A 269 2.21 11.75 8.00
CA GLY A 269 0.91 12.42 8.18
C GLY A 269 1.03 13.80 8.80
N ASN A 270 1.90 13.95 9.81
CA ASN A 270 2.20 15.23 10.46
C ASN A 270 2.87 16.25 9.51
N LYS A 271 3.50 15.79 8.42
CA LYS A 271 4.08 16.61 7.36
C LYS A 271 3.14 16.86 6.18
N GLY A 272 1.88 16.45 6.29
CA GLY A 272 0.88 16.64 5.24
C GLY A 272 0.87 15.57 4.16
N CYS A 273 1.56 14.43 4.35
CA CYS A 273 1.53 13.29 3.44
C CYS A 273 0.40 12.33 3.80
N THR A 274 -0.42 11.95 2.84
CA THR A 274 -1.37 10.83 2.99
C THR A 274 -0.70 9.55 2.48
N VAL A 275 -0.62 8.52 3.33
CA VAL A 275 -0.05 7.22 2.96
C VAL A 275 -1.18 6.27 2.56
N VAL A 276 -1.23 5.92 1.28
CA VAL A 276 -2.25 5.04 0.68
C VAL A 276 -1.63 3.65 0.52
N VAL A 277 -2.30 2.62 1.03
CA VAL A 277 -1.75 1.25 1.05
C VAL A 277 -2.79 0.24 0.56
N SER A 278 -2.41 -0.61 -0.38
CA SER A 278 -3.23 -1.72 -0.86
C SER A 278 -3.52 -2.73 0.28
N SER A 279 -4.77 -3.17 0.42
CA SER A 279 -5.19 -4.01 1.55
C SER A 279 -4.89 -5.50 1.38
N GLY A 280 -4.50 -5.93 0.18
CA GLY A 280 -4.18 -7.32 -0.15
C GLY A 280 -5.15 -7.97 -1.14
N ASP A 281 -4.71 -9.07 -1.74
CA ASP A 281 -5.39 -9.75 -2.84
C ASP A 281 -5.86 -11.16 -2.49
N GLN A 282 -5.63 -11.60 -1.27
CA GLN A 282 -5.94 -12.94 -0.79
C GLN A 282 -7.14 -12.98 0.17
N GLY A 283 -8.03 -11.99 0.02
CA GLY A 283 -9.22 -11.89 0.87
C GLY A 283 -8.87 -11.77 2.34
N ALA A 284 -9.70 -12.38 3.19
CA ALA A 284 -9.46 -12.41 4.63
C ALA A 284 -8.28 -13.28 5.05
N PHE A 285 -7.76 -14.12 4.16
CA PHE A 285 -6.60 -14.97 4.46
C PHE A 285 -5.28 -14.18 4.54
N GLY A 286 -5.11 -13.20 3.66
CA GLY A 286 -3.98 -12.28 3.70
C GLY A 286 -2.63 -12.82 3.20
N ASP A 287 -2.49 -14.11 2.86
CA ASP A 287 -1.22 -14.71 2.44
C ASP A 287 -1.28 -15.51 1.13
N HIS A 288 -0.12 -15.58 0.47
CA HIS A 288 0.13 -16.41 -0.71
C HIS A 288 0.77 -17.77 -0.38
N ALA A 289 1.13 -18.05 0.88
CA ALA A 289 1.89 -19.25 1.23
C ALA A 289 1.02 -20.37 1.83
N PRO A 290 1.11 -21.61 1.32
CA PRO A 290 0.29 -22.73 1.81
C PRO A 290 0.70 -23.26 3.21
N HIS A 291 1.60 -22.59 3.91
CA HIS A 291 2.25 -23.11 5.13
C HIS A 291 1.86 -22.37 6.42
N TYR A 292 1.01 -21.34 6.34
CA TYR A 292 0.58 -20.59 7.50
C TYR A 292 -0.78 -21.05 8.02
N PRO A 293 -1.10 -20.80 9.31
CA PRO A 293 -2.41 -21.13 9.81
C PRO A 293 -3.49 -20.40 9.00
N GLN A 294 -4.44 -21.15 8.49
CA GLN A 294 -5.59 -20.61 7.71
C GLN A 294 -6.53 -19.87 8.66
N VAL A 295 -6.16 -18.70 9.07
CA VAL A 295 -6.95 -17.81 9.94
C VAL A 295 -7.13 -16.45 9.25
N ALA A 296 -8.28 -15.87 9.47
CA ALA A 296 -8.55 -14.53 8.95
C ALA A 296 -7.67 -13.50 9.66
N GLN A 297 -6.97 -12.67 8.88
CA GLN A 297 -6.13 -11.59 9.38
C GLN A 297 -5.95 -10.48 8.33
N ALA A 298 -5.68 -9.28 8.80
CA ALA A 298 -5.35 -8.14 7.96
C ALA A 298 -3.93 -8.24 7.39
N CYS A 299 -3.70 -7.57 6.26
CA CYS A 299 -2.37 -7.36 5.72
C CYS A 299 -1.72 -6.12 6.32
N ALA A 300 -0.40 -6.16 6.50
CA ALA A 300 0.45 -5.02 6.82
C ALA A 300 1.31 -4.66 5.59
N PRO A 301 1.60 -3.37 5.36
CA PRO A 301 1.40 -2.22 6.24
C PRO A 301 0.01 -1.57 6.19
N ALA A 302 -0.96 -2.12 5.43
CA ALA A 302 -2.32 -1.58 5.34
C ALA A 302 -3.06 -1.51 6.69
N SER A 303 -2.72 -2.40 7.63
CA SER A 303 -3.28 -2.41 8.99
C SER A 303 -2.74 -1.31 9.90
N CYS A 304 -1.69 -0.58 9.53
CA CYS A 304 -1.22 0.56 10.31
C CYS A 304 -2.30 1.63 10.45
N PRO A 305 -2.53 2.18 11.66
CA PRO A 305 -3.55 3.20 11.90
C PRO A 305 -3.42 4.47 11.06
N HIS A 306 -2.19 4.89 10.71
CA HIS A 306 -1.95 6.06 9.85
C HIS A 306 -1.93 5.74 8.35
N ALA A 307 -2.12 4.48 7.93
CA ALA A 307 -2.36 4.12 6.55
C ALA A 307 -3.82 4.37 6.16
N LEU A 308 -4.05 4.91 4.96
CA LEU A 308 -5.32 4.83 4.27
C LEU A 308 -5.34 3.50 3.51
N SER A 309 -5.99 2.50 4.08
CA SER A 309 -6.07 1.15 3.54
C SER A 309 -7.11 1.07 2.41
N VAL A 310 -6.71 0.57 1.24
CA VAL A 310 -7.55 0.51 0.05
C VAL A 310 -7.81 -0.93 -0.36
N GLY A 311 -9.07 -1.34 -0.27
CA GLY A 311 -9.59 -2.63 -0.73
C GLY A 311 -9.91 -2.66 -2.21
N GLY A 312 -10.40 -3.82 -2.66
CA GLY A 312 -10.71 -4.08 -4.05
C GLY A 312 -12.21 -4.23 -4.32
N THR A 313 -12.64 -3.71 -5.48
CA THR A 313 -13.99 -3.90 -6.01
C THR A 313 -13.96 -4.49 -7.42
N THR A 314 -15.07 -5.13 -7.81
CA THR A 314 -15.40 -5.46 -9.20
C THR A 314 -16.30 -4.37 -9.73
N LEU A 315 -15.76 -3.51 -10.59
CA LEU A 315 -16.50 -2.41 -11.20
C LEU A 315 -17.05 -2.83 -12.58
N PHE A 316 -18.37 -2.77 -12.76
CA PHE A 316 -19.02 -3.06 -14.03
C PHE A 316 -19.41 -1.76 -14.75
N ALA A 317 -18.44 -0.91 -15.03
CA ALA A 317 -18.68 0.32 -15.76
C ALA A 317 -18.85 0.07 -17.26
N ASN A 318 -19.75 0.80 -17.89
CA ASN A 318 -19.70 1.01 -19.33
C ASN A 318 -18.97 2.34 -19.61
N ASN A 319 -18.42 2.53 -20.80
CA ASN A 319 -17.48 3.63 -21.15
C ASN A 319 -17.86 5.06 -20.69
N VAL A 320 -19.06 5.30 -20.21
CA VAL A 320 -19.62 6.65 -20.03
C VAL A 320 -20.28 6.80 -18.66
N THR A 321 -20.65 5.70 -18.01
CA THR A 321 -21.41 5.75 -16.76
C THR A 321 -20.92 4.70 -15.78
N TYR A 322 -20.96 5.06 -14.49
CA TYR A 322 -20.81 4.12 -13.40
C TYR A 322 -21.86 3.01 -13.52
N GLY A 323 -21.41 1.77 -13.47
CA GLY A 323 -22.26 0.58 -13.42
C GLY A 323 -22.40 0.03 -12.00
N PRO A 324 -22.99 -1.15 -11.82
CA PRO A 324 -22.92 -1.85 -10.55
C PRO A 324 -21.47 -2.03 -10.10
N GLU A 325 -21.25 -1.94 -8.81
CA GLU A 325 -19.93 -2.20 -8.21
C GLU A 325 -20.12 -3.13 -7.02
N TRP A 326 -19.36 -4.21 -6.98
CA TRP A 326 -19.40 -5.25 -5.96
C TRP A 326 -18.05 -5.34 -5.28
N ALA A 327 -17.98 -5.94 -4.10
CA ALA A 327 -16.72 -6.33 -3.51
C ALA A 327 -15.97 -7.30 -4.43
N TRP A 328 -14.68 -7.12 -4.60
CA TRP A 328 -13.87 -8.11 -5.30
C TRP A 328 -13.90 -9.43 -4.54
N THR A 329 -14.57 -10.40 -5.13
CA THR A 329 -14.86 -11.72 -4.56
C THR A 329 -14.16 -12.79 -5.37
N ASN A 330 -13.69 -13.83 -4.72
CA ASN A 330 -12.99 -14.95 -5.37
C ASN A 330 -13.92 -15.85 -6.19
N TRP A 331 -14.47 -15.33 -7.27
CA TRP A 331 -15.39 -16.08 -8.13
C TRP A 331 -14.72 -17.25 -8.88
N PHE A 332 -13.44 -17.10 -9.24
CA PHE A 332 -12.74 -18.03 -10.14
C PHE A 332 -11.30 -18.35 -9.68
N GLY A 333 -11.00 -18.22 -8.42
CA GLY A 333 -9.63 -18.44 -7.91
C GLY A 333 -8.66 -17.30 -8.23
N MET A 334 -9.16 -16.10 -8.54
CA MET A 334 -8.36 -14.95 -8.98
C MET A 334 -8.19 -13.87 -7.89
N GLY A 335 -8.16 -14.25 -6.65
CA GLY A 335 -8.02 -13.32 -5.55
C GLY A 335 -9.35 -12.79 -5.01
N ALA A 336 -9.26 -12.00 -3.96
CA ALA A 336 -10.36 -11.28 -3.33
C ALA A 336 -9.82 -10.08 -2.56
N SER A 337 -10.66 -9.07 -2.30
CA SER A 337 -10.28 -7.89 -1.52
C SER A 337 -9.72 -8.25 -0.15
N GLY A 338 -8.51 -7.83 0.16
CA GLY A 338 -7.93 -7.95 1.49
C GLY A 338 -8.73 -7.15 2.50
N GLY A 339 -8.92 -7.71 3.71
CA GLY A 339 -9.67 -7.00 4.74
C GLY A 339 -9.89 -7.83 5.99
N GLY A 340 -10.34 -7.18 7.05
CA GLY A 340 -10.53 -7.76 8.37
C GLY A 340 -10.09 -6.82 9.47
N PHE A 341 -9.45 -7.33 10.49
CA PHE A 341 -8.96 -6.51 11.62
C PHE A 341 -7.55 -6.93 12.03
N SER A 342 -6.79 -5.94 12.50
CA SER A 342 -5.43 -6.11 13.00
C SER A 342 -5.40 -7.01 14.23
N GLN A 343 -4.35 -7.79 14.38
CA GLN A 343 -4.03 -8.49 15.62
C GLN A 343 -3.16 -7.61 16.52
N GLU A 344 -2.34 -6.74 15.95
CA GLU A 344 -1.39 -5.87 16.65
C GLU A 344 -2.04 -4.57 17.12
N PHE A 345 -2.66 -3.82 16.19
CA PHE A 345 -3.13 -2.47 16.50
C PHE A 345 -4.51 -2.45 17.15
N THR A 346 -4.62 -1.67 18.22
CA THR A 346 -5.92 -1.33 18.83
C THR A 346 -6.73 -0.44 17.90
N GLU A 347 -8.04 -0.42 18.12
CA GLU A 347 -8.95 0.45 17.38
C GLU A 347 -8.55 1.93 17.56
N PRO A 348 -8.23 2.62 16.46
CA PRO A 348 -7.92 4.04 16.53
C PRO A 348 -9.17 4.87 16.82
N SER A 349 -8.99 6.04 17.41
CA SER A 349 -10.10 6.90 17.88
C SER A 349 -11.06 7.37 16.79
N TYR A 350 -10.68 7.27 15.52
CA TYR A 350 -11.55 7.63 14.40
C TYR A 350 -12.45 6.47 13.92
N GLN A 351 -12.13 5.23 14.29
CA GLN A 351 -12.99 4.06 14.01
C GLN A 351 -13.99 3.85 15.14
N PHE A 352 -15.12 3.23 14.83
CA PHE A 352 -16.19 2.94 15.75
C PHE A 352 -16.67 1.51 15.52
N GLY A 353 -15.80 0.57 15.82
CA GLY A 353 -16.10 -0.85 15.70
C GLY A 353 -16.49 -1.49 17.02
N THR A 354 -16.86 -2.75 16.97
CA THR A 354 -17.15 -3.56 18.14
C THR A 354 -16.01 -4.50 18.52
N VAL A 355 -14.94 -4.52 17.71
CA VAL A 355 -13.84 -5.49 17.85
C VAL A 355 -12.72 -4.96 18.75
N GLY A 356 -12.61 -3.63 18.91
CA GLY A 356 -11.54 -2.97 19.68
C GLY A 356 -10.16 -3.06 19.01
N LYS A 357 -10.13 -3.35 17.72
CA LYS A 357 -8.95 -3.48 16.88
C LYS A 357 -9.08 -2.62 15.64
N ARG A 358 -7.93 -2.18 15.05
CA ARG A 358 -7.90 -1.50 13.77
C ARG A 358 -8.56 -2.38 12.70
N GLN A 359 -9.53 -1.85 11.97
CA GLN A 359 -10.31 -2.51 10.94
C GLN A 359 -9.92 -1.98 9.57
N VAL A 360 -9.77 -2.86 8.59
CA VAL A 360 -9.38 -2.55 7.21
C VAL A 360 -10.27 -3.29 6.21
N PRO A 361 -10.41 -2.74 4.97
CA PRO A 361 -9.88 -1.48 4.45
C PRO A 361 -10.68 -0.26 4.96
N ASP A 362 -10.19 0.96 4.69
CA ASP A 362 -10.92 2.19 4.98
C ASP A 362 -11.92 2.53 3.88
N LEU A 363 -11.53 2.25 2.64
CA LEU A 363 -12.32 2.37 1.42
C LEU A 363 -11.82 1.38 0.37
N ALA A 364 -12.48 1.28 -0.79
CA ALA A 364 -12.07 0.38 -1.85
C ALA A 364 -12.17 1.04 -3.22
N ALA A 365 -11.48 0.49 -4.22
CA ALA A 365 -11.59 0.91 -5.61
C ALA A 365 -11.43 -0.30 -6.54
N CYS A 366 -11.61 -0.09 -7.84
CA CYS A 366 -11.49 -1.14 -8.86
C CYS A 366 -10.18 -1.92 -8.72
N ALA A 367 -10.30 -3.25 -8.67
CA ALA A 367 -9.17 -4.17 -8.44
C ALA A 367 -9.32 -5.53 -9.16
N ASP A 368 -10.55 -5.98 -9.42
CA ASP A 368 -10.82 -7.34 -9.85
C ASP A 368 -10.23 -7.64 -11.25
N PRO A 369 -9.39 -8.69 -11.40
CA PRO A 369 -8.89 -9.13 -12.71
C PRO A 369 -9.98 -9.52 -13.71
N LEU A 370 -11.22 -9.74 -13.27
CA LEU A 370 -12.36 -9.91 -14.17
C LEU A 370 -12.75 -8.62 -14.91
N ALA A 371 -12.44 -7.48 -14.29
CA ALA A 371 -12.67 -6.14 -14.82
C ALA A 371 -11.34 -5.36 -14.81
N PRO A 372 -10.31 -5.82 -15.55
CA PRO A 372 -8.92 -5.49 -15.34
C PRO A 372 -8.53 -4.08 -15.76
N ALA A 373 -7.41 -3.61 -15.24
CA ALA A 373 -6.66 -2.46 -15.71
C ALA A 373 -5.94 -2.76 -17.02
N PHE A 374 -5.97 -1.83 -17.96
CA PHE A 374 -5.03 -1.79 -19.08
C PHE A 374 -3.69 -1.20 -18.60
N PHE A 375 -2.57 -1.79 -18.98
CA PHE A 375 -1.23 -1.24 -18.76
C PHE A 375 -0.24 -1.69 -19.84
N VAL A 376 0.98 -1.19 -19.81
CA VAL A 376 2.04 -1.55 -20.74
C VAL A 376 3.22 -2.14 -19.97
N ILE A 377 3.71 -3.29 -20.45
CA ILE A 377 4.91 -3.92 -19.91
C ILE A 377 5.73 -4.58 -21.02
N ASN A 378 7.05 -4.42 -20.98
CA ASN A 378 7.98 -4.94 -22.00
C ASN A 378 7.59 -4.53 -23.44
N GLY A 379 7.12 -3.30 -23.61
CA GLY A 379 6.69 -2.77 -24.89
C GLY A 379 5.38 -3.33 -25.43
N GLN A 380 4.60 -4.02 -24.59
CA GLN A 380 3.34 -4.64 -25.00
C GLN A 380 2.18 -4.23 -24.10
N SER A 381 0.99 -4.13 -24.70
CA SER A 381 -0.26 -3.96 -24.00
C SER A 381 -0.59 -5.22 -23.18
N ALA A 382 -0.95 -5.05 -21.92
CA ALA A 382 -1.34 -6.12 -21.01
C ALA A 382 -2.51 -5.69 -20.12
N ILE A 383 -3.04 -6.64 -19.35
CA ILE A 383 -4.12 -6.41 -18.39
C ILE A 383 -3.76 -7.03 -17.04
N VAL A 384 -4.20 -6.40 -15.97
CA VAL A 384 -3.89 -6.81 -14.60
C VAL A 384 -5.01 -6.36 -13.65
N GLY A 385 -5.18 -7.05 -12.54
CA GLY A 385 -6.00 -6.63 -11.41
C GLY A 385 -5.18 -6.62 -10.12
N GLY A 386 -5.83 -6.43 -9.00
CA GLY A 386 -5.25 -6.41 -7.67
C GLY A 386 -5.48 -5.08 -6.94
N THR A 387 -5.38 -5.11 -5.62
CA THR A 387 -5.44 -3.88 -4.82
C THR A 387 -4.25 -2.95 -5.09
N SER A 388 -3.18 -3.45 -5.74
CA SER A 388 -2.10 -2.67 -6.34
C SER A 388 -2.57 -1.68 -7.41
N TRP A 389 -3.65 -2.00 -8.12
CA TRP A 389 -4.27 -1.03 -9.02
C TRP A 389 -5.16 -0.04 -8.27
N ALA A 390 -5.89 -0.50 -7.23
CA ALA A 390 -6.76 0.35 -6.45
C ALA A 390 -6.01 1.46 -5.68
N ALA A 391 -4.84 1.14 -5.12
CA ALA A 391 -4.06 2.09 -4.34
C ALA A 391 -3.59 3.31 -5.16
N PRO A 392 -2.90 3.20 -6.31
CA PRO A 392 -2.50 4.35 -7.13
C PRO A 392 -3.71 5.12 -7.71
N VAL A 393 -4.84 4.44 -7.98
CA VAL A 393 -6.09 5.12 -8.37
C VAL A 393 -6.55 6.07 -7.27
N VAL A 394 -6.67 5.59 -6.03
CA VAL A 394 -7.08 6.41 -4.88
C VAL A 394 -6.05 7.50 -4.59
N ALA A 395 -4.75 7.18 -4.65
CA ALA A 395 -3.67 8.15 -4.48
C ALA A 395 -3.80 9.31 -5.47
N ALA A 396 -4.06 9.02 -6.74
CA ALA A 396 -4.26 10.04 -7.77
C ALA A 396 -5.54 10.85 -7.58
N LEU A 397 -6.66 10.25 -7.14
CA LEU A 397 -7.89 10.97 -6.80
C LEU A 397 -7.66 11.97 -5.65
N LEU A 398 -6.94 11.56 -4.60
CA LEU A 398 -6.54 12.46 -3.50
C LEU A 398 -5.61 13.57 -3.97
N THR A 399 -4.72 13.27 -4.92
CA THR A 399 -3.86 14.28 -5.55
C THR A 399 -4.66 15.35 -6.28
N ARG A 400 -5.75 14.99 -6.97
CA ARG A 400 -6.68 15.94 -7.58
C ARG A 400 -7.39 16.81 -6.53
N VAL A 401 -7.75 16.24 -5.39
CA VAL A 401 -8.30 17.01 -4.25
C VAL A 401 -7.25 17.98 -3.70
N ASN A 402 -6.00 17.55 -3.53
CA ASN A 402 -4.93 18.42 -3.07
C ASN A 402 -4.66 19.58 -4.05
N HIS A 403 -4.72 19.35 -5.37
CA HIS A 403 -4.63 20.42 -6.36
C HIS A 403 -5.72 21.48 -6.16
N ALA A 404 -6.98 21.05 -5.98
CA ALA A 404 -8.07 21.98 -5.69
C ALA A 404 -7.86 22.75 -4.38
N ARG A 405 -7.42 22.04 -3.31
CA ARG A 405 -7.08 22.63 -2.00
C ARG A 405 -6.01 23.69 -2.10
N ARG A 406 -4.92 23.39 -2.81
CA ARG A 406 -3.80 24.33 -3.01
C ARG A 406 -4.25 25.61 -3.72
N LEU A 407 -5.08 25.49 -4.76
CA LEU A 407 -5.65 26.66 -5.46
C LEU A 407 -6.59 27.47 -4.55
N ALA A 408 -7.22 26.83 -3.58
CA ALA A 408 -8.05 27.48 -2.57
C ALA A 408 -7.23 28.01 -1.36
N GLY A 409 -5.91 27.83 -1.35
CA GLY A 409 -5.02 28.32 -0.28
C GLY A 409 -4.96 27.40 0.95
N PHE A 410 -5.36 26.14 0.83
CA PHE A 410 -5.28 25.15 1.90
C PHE A 410 -4.03 24.28 1.77
N HIS A 411 -3.58 23.73 2.89
CA HIS A 411 -2.52 22.73 2.95
C HIS A 411 -2.96 21.38 2.36
N PRO A 412 -2.04 20.47 1.96
CA PRO A 412 -2.37 19.11 1.61
C PRO A 412 -3.17 18.39 2.71
N LEU A 413 -3.86 17.31 2.33
CA LEU A 413 -4.77 16.59 3.22
C LEU A 413 -4.08 15.96 4.44
N GLY A 414 -2.87 15.42 4.27
CA GLY A 414 -2.18 14.71 5.34
C GLY A 414 -2.94 13.46 5.79
N PHE A 415 -2.96 13.19 7.09
CA PHE A 415 -3.66 12.05 7.66
C PHE A 415 -5.18 12.24 7.59
N ILE A 416 -5.80 11.63 6.57
CA ILE A 416 -7.19 11.88 6.18
C ILE A 416 -8.22 10.98 6.89
N ASN A 417 -7.83 9.82 7.43
CA ASN A 417 -8.78 8.84 7.98
C ASN A 417 -9.78 9.43 8.96
N PRO A 418 -9.39 10.26 9.96
CA PRO A 418 -10.36 10.84 10.89
C PRO A 418 -11.45 11.65 10.19
N VAL A 419 -11.11 12.37 9.13
CA VAL A 419 -12.06 13.20 8.37
C VAL A 419 -13.01 12.32 7.55
N LEU A 420 -12.49 11.26 6.90
CA LEU A 420 -13.32 10.32 6.13
C LEU A 420 -14.36 9.65 7.03
N TYR A 421 -13.93 9.15 8.19
CA TYR A 421 -14.82 8.48 9.14
C TYR A 421 -15.86 9.45 9.75
N ASP A 422 -15.47 10.67 10.11
CA ASP A 422 -16.42 11.69 10.62
C ASP A 422 -17.50 12.02 9.58
N LEU A 423 -17.10 12.25 8.32
CA LEU A 423 -18.05 12.56 7.24
C LEU A 423 -19.06 11.43 7.03
N GLN A 424 -18.59 10.19 6.97
CA GLN A 424 -19.43 9.04 6.76
C GLN A 424 -20.36 8.77 7.94
N GLN A 425 -19.90 8.93 9.18
CA GLN A 425 -20.74 8.83 10.38
C GLN A 425 -21.83 9.90 10.44
N ARG A 426 -21.55 11.06 9.90
CA ARG A 426 -22.54 12.13 9.76
C ARG A 426 -23.46 11.91 8.54
N HIS A 427 -23.38 10.75 7.90
CA HIS A 427 -24.14 10.38 6.71
C HIS A 427 -23.96 11.36 5.54
N ILE A 428 -22.76 11.93 5.41
CA ILE A 428 -22.37 12.72 4.25
C ILE A 428 -21.79 11.76 3.22
N PRO A 429 -22.46 11.51 2.08
CA PRO A 429 -22.07 10.47 1.15
C PRO A 429 -20.83 10.91 0.35
N ILE A 430 -19.67 10.49 0.80
CA ILE A 430 -18.38 10.71 0.10
C ILE A 430 -17.86 9.44 -0.58
N CYS A 431 -18.49 8.31 -0.33
CA CYS A 431 -18.23 7.04 -0.99
C CYS A 431 -19.55 6.42 -1.45
N LYS A 432 -19.49 5.62 -2.51
CA LYS A 432 -20.57 4.72 -2.95
C LYS A 432 -20.49 3.45 -2.11
N ASP A 433 -21.51 3.19 -1.33
CA ASP A 433 -21.59 2.01 -0.45
C ASP A 433 -21.69 0.72 -1.26
N ILE A 434 -20.82 -0.24 -0.97
CA ILE A 434 -20.72 -1.54 -1.66
C ILE A 434 -21.33 -2.61 -0.77
N THR A 435 -22.45 -3.17 -1.17
CA THR A 435 -23.27 -4.04 -0.31
C THR A 435 -23.35 -5.50 -0.79
N LEU A 436 -22.66 -5.85 -1.88
CA LEU A 436 -22.67 -7.18 -2.48
C LEU A 436 -21.25 -7.76 -2.60
N GLY A 437 -21.12 -9.04 -2.30
CA GLY A 437 -19.87 -9.78 -2.37
C GLY A 437 -19.28 -10.09 -1.01
N ASN A 438 -18.13 -10.75 -1.02
CA ASN A 438 -17.41 -11.17 0.20
C ASN A 438 -15.91 -11.34 -0.12
N ASN A 439 -15.08 -11.49 0.92
CA ASN A 439 -13.66 -11.75 0.75
C ASN A 439 -13.22 -13.12 1.28
N THR A 440 -14.06 -14.13 1.16
CA THR A 440 -13.68 -15.53 1.40
C THR A 440 -12.65 -15.97 0.36
N PHE A 441 -11.54 -16.54 0.82
CA PHE A 441 -10.46 -17.00 -0.05
C PHE A 441 -9.74 -18.22 0.56
N ASP A 442 -9.32 -19.15 -0.29
CA ASP A 442 -8.50 -20.35 0.01
C ASP A 442 -8.93 -21.09 1.29
N SER A 443 -10.21 -21.41 1.40
CA SER A 443 -10.83 -22.08 2.56
C SER A 443 -10.91 -21.25 3.85
N VAL A 444 -10.42 -20.01 3.86
CA VAL A 444 -10.66 -19.08 4.95
C VAL A 444 -11.98 -18.35 4.70
N THR A 445 -12.95 -18.55 5.58
CA THR A 445 -14.19 -17.82 5.54
C THR A 445 -13.93 -16.36 5.85
N GLY A 446 -14.24 -15.50 4.90
CA GLY A 446 -14.09 -14.06 5.02
C GLY A 446 -15.37 -13.37 5.51
N TYR A 447 -15.42 -12.08 5.24
CA TYR A 447 -16.49 -11.17 5.65
C TYR A 447 -17.39 -10.88 4.46
N GLN A 448 -18.60 -10.37 4.76
CA GLN A 448 -19.59 -9.96 3.73
C GLN A 448 -19.57 -8.44 3.57
N ALA A 449 -19.68 -7.98 2.34
CA ALA A 449 -20.02 -6.60 2.08
C ALA A 449 -21.46 -6.32 2.55
N GLN A 450 -21.67 -5.19 3.20
CA GLN A 450 -22.97 -4.83 3.81
C GLN A 450 -23.20 -3.32 3.80
N VAL A 451 -24.39 -2.88 4.15
CA VAL A 451 -24.70 -1.45 4.24
C VAL A 451 -23.84 -0.76 5.30
N GLY A 452 -23.21 0.35 4.91
CA GLY A 452 -22.31 1.11 5.73
C GLY A 452 -20.90 0.53 5.74
N TYR A 453 -20.15 0.74 6.81
CA TYR A 453 -18.78 0.23 6.91
C TYR A 453 -18.74 -1.30 7.02
N ASP A 454 -17.89 -1.95 6.24
CA ASP A 454 -17.60 -3.37 6.32
C ASP A 454 -16.11 -3.69 6.16
N TRP A 455 -15.73 -4.94 6.46
CA TRP A 455 -14.33 -5.40 6.44
C TRP A 455 -13.90 -5.98 5.09
N VAL A 456 -14.59 -5.62 4.00
CA VAL A 456 -14.28 -6.05 2.63
C VAL A 456 -13.98 -4.85 1.75
N THR A 457 -14.81 -3.79 1.89
CA THR A 457 -14.77 -2.58 1.05
C THR A 457 -14.68 -1.28 1.85
N GLY A 458 -14.60 -1.37 3.18
CA GLY A 458 -14.57 -0.19 4.05
C GLY A 458 -15.85 0.62 3.91
N TRP A 459 -15.74 1.92 3.65
CA TRP A 459 -16.85 2.80 3.37
C TRP A 459 -17.33 2.77 1.89
N GLY A 460 -16.75 1.88 1.06
CA GLY A 460 -17.05 1.75 -0.37
C GLY A 460 -16.12 2.56 -1.28
N SER A 461 -16.54 2.81 -2.52
CA SER A 461 -15.71 3.43 -3.55
C SER A 461 -15.84 4.96 -3.61
N PRO A 462 -14.77 5.69 -4.00
CA PRO A 462 -14.73 7.15 -4.00
C PRO A 462 -15.79 7.82 -4.87
N ILE A 463 -16.34 8.97 -4.41
CA ILE A 463 -17.10 9.92 -5.20
C ILE A 463 -16.29 11.22 -5.25
N LEU A 464 -15.50 11.44 -6.31
CA LEU A 464 -14.56 12.56 -6.32
C LEU A 464 -15.25 13.93 -6.24
N THR A 465 -16.39 14.10 -6.86
CA THR A 465 -17.17 15.35 -6.76
C THR A 465 -17.58 15.63 -5.31
N ALA A 466 -17.95 14.60 -4.55
CA ALA A 466 -18.24 14.74 -3.12
C ALA A 466 -16.97 15.01 -2.29
N TRP A 467 -15.86 14.35 -2.61
CA TRP A 467 -14.56 14.63 -1.96
C TRP A 467 -14.15 16.08 -2.16
N LEU A 468 -14.24 16.60 -3.37
CA LEU A 468 -13.93 18.01 -3.66
C LEU A 468 -14.80 18.95 -2.83
N ASN A 469 -16.12 18.68 -2.79
CA ASN A 469 -17.06 19.51 -2.03
C ASN A 469 -16.77 19.51 -0.51
N GLN A 470 -16.38 18.39 0.06
CA GLN A 470 -16.17 18.25 1.50
C GLN A 470 -14.73 18.52 1.93
N LEU A 471 -13.75 18.09 1.13
CA LEU A 471 -12.34 18.11 1.51
C LEU A 471 -11.59 19.31 0.93
N ALA A 472 -11.95 19.78 -0.29
CA ALA A 472 -11.27 20.92 -0.89
C ALA A 472 -11.82 22.28 -0.43
N TRP A 473 -13.14 22.39 -0.25
CA TRP A 473 -13.81 23.66 0.02
C TRP A 473 -14.38 23.75 1.43
N GLY A 474 -14.73 22.62 2.05
CA GLY A 474 -15.38 22.52 3.35
C GLY A 474 -14.53 21.92 4.46
N ALA A 475 -13.21 21.87 4.29
CA ALA A 475 -12.32 21.23 5.26
C ALA A 475 -12.53 21.80 6.67
N PRO A 476 -12.69 20.95 7.70
CA PRO A 476 -12.62 21.41 9.08
C PRO A 476 -11.29 22.13 9.30
N LYS A 477 -11.32 23.26 9.95
CA LYS A 477 -10.11 23.91 10.42
C LYS A 477 -9.41 22.95 11.38
N PRO A 478 -8.09 22.81 11.29
CA PRO A 478 -7.33 21.99 12.21
C PRO A 478 -7.55 22.38 13.66
#